data_835948b8dfdd5aedc5884cf9982f628e
#
_entry.id   835948b8dfdd5aedc5884cf9982f628e
#
_cell.length_a   1.000
_cell.length_b   1.000
_cell.length_c   1.000
_cell.angle_alpha   90.00
_cell.angle_beta   90.00
_cell.angle_gamma   90.00
#
_symmetry.space_group_name_H-M   'P 1'
#
loop_
_entity.id
_entity.type
_entity.pdbx_description
1 polymer ?
#
loop_
_entity_poly.entity_id
_entity_poly.type
_entity_poly.pdbx_seq_one_letter_code
_entity_poly.pdbx_strand_id
1 'polypeptide(L)'
;LAALALKKIVDEPDVLSKQMKFAYISLALTAGVAALIALFPDMMGPFVSEQERQMVGSIQGMDGGTARTILANISDMRAAMVSSDAWRSVIIILIGFALLFAYKLKKLRADYMIAALLVLCLVDMWQVDKRYLNDEMFVPKSERDMPQQPTATDIEINKDKSLDYRVLNFASNTFNENETSYFHKSIGGYHPAKLRRYQEMIDAYIAPEMQKAMQAIAAKGGNMQQVDGVKLFPVLNMLNTKYF
;
A
#
# COMPACT_ATOMS: atom_id res chain seq x y z
N LEU A 1 6.30 -0.43 26.08
CA LEU A 1 6.49 -1.60 26.95
C LEU A 1 7.92 -2.14 26.87
N ALA A 2 8.50 -2.36 25.68
CA ALA A 2 9.87 -2.89 25.52
C ALA A 2 10.93 -2.02 26.23
N ALA A 3 10.88 -0.69 26.06
CA ALA A 3 11.81 0.24 26.73
C ALA A 3 11.69 0.18 28.26
N LEU A 4 10.47 0.03 28.79
CA LEU A 4 10.26 -0.12 30.25
C LEU A 4 10.79 -1.45 30.76
N ALA A 5 10.63 -2.53 29.99
CA ALA A 5 11.19 -3.84 30.34
C ALA A 5 12.74 -3.79 30.34
N LEU A 6 13.34 -3.16 29.33
CA LEU A 6 14.78 -2.98 29.24
C LEU A 6 15.31 -2.13 30.39
N LYS A 7 14.64 -1.02 30.72
CA LYS A 7 14.94 -0.20 31.88
C LYS A 7 14.96 -1.04 33.17
N LYS A 8 13.89 -1.83 33.40
CA LYS A 8 13.80 -2.69 34.58
C LYS A 8 14.93 -3.74 34.66
N ILE A 9 15.33 -4.32 33.52
CA ILE A 9 16.46 -5.27 33.44
C ILE A 9 17.78 -4.59 33.82
N VAL A 10 17.96 -3.33 33.47
CA VAL A 10 19.17 -2.56 33.77
C VAL A 10 19.19 -2.10 35.24
N ASP A 11 18.05 -1.59 35.73
CA ASP A 11 17.93 -1.10 37.11
C ASP A 11 17.99 -2.24 38.15
N GLU A 12 17.44 -3.42 37.77
CA GLU A 12 17.39 -4.61 38.64
C GLU A 12 18.01 -5.83 37.93
N PRO A 13 19.36 -5.98 37.89
CA PRO A 13 20.02 -7.05 37.13
C PRO A 13 19.59 -8.48 37.48
N ASP A 14 19.11 -8.69 38.71
CA ASP A 14 18.63 -10.00 39.18
C ASP A 14 17.30 -10.41 38.55
N VAL A 15 16.49 -9.47 38.03
CA VAL A 15 15.18 -9.75 37.40
C VAL A 15 15.38 -10.70 36.24
N LEU A 16 16.35 -10.45 35.37
CA LEU A 16 16.61 -11.30 34.22
C LEU A 16 16.96 -12.73 34.63
N SER A 17 17.75 -12.88 35.69
CA SER A 17 18.12 -14.21 36.23
C SER A 17 16.93 -14.95 36.83
N LYS A 18 16.07 -14.27 37.59
CA LYS A 18 14.86 -14.82 38.20
C LYS A 18 13.79 -15.18 37.18
N GLN A 19 13.70 -14.42 36.08
CA GLN A 19 12.65 -14.55 35.05
C GLN A 19 13.11 -15.26 33.78
N MET A 20 14.28 -15.94 33.84
CA MET A 20 14.90 -16.54 32.64
C MET A 20 14.02 -17.56 31.92
N LYS A 21 13.17 -18.30 32.66
CA LYS A 21 12.21 -19.23 32.07
C LYS A 21 11.23 -18.53 31.10
N PHE A 22 10.79 -17.33 31.45
CA PHE A 22 9.91 -16.54 30.58
C PHE A 22 10.65 -15.99 29.35
N ALA A 23 11.93 -15.65 29.48
CA ALA A 23 12.76 -15.26 28.35
C ALA A 23 12.94 -16.42 27.35
N TYR A 24 13.15 -17.66 27.83
CA TYR A 24 13.19 -18.84 26.95
C TYR A 24 11.84 -19.16 26.32
N ILE A 25 10.75 -19.04 27.06
CA ILE A 25 9.39 -19.21 26.49
C ILE A 25 9.14 -18.16 25.41
N SER A 26 9.47 -16.90 25.67
CA SER A 26 9.33 -15.83 24.69
C SER A 26 10.19 -16.09 23.45
N LEU A 27 11.44 -16.52 23.62
CA LEU A 27 12.32 -16.90 22.51
C LEU A 27 11.71 -18.05 21.68
N ALA A 28 11.24 -19.11 22.35
CA ALA A 28 10.62 -20.24 21.67
C ALA A 28 9.37 -19.85 20.89
N LEU A 29 8.53 -18.99 21.47
CA LEU A 29 7.32 -18.52 20.81
C LEU A 29 7.62 -17.58 19.62
N THR A 30 8.57 -16.68 19.76
CA THR A 30 8.86 -15.70 18.69
C THR A 30 9.76 -16.29 17.62
N ALA A 31 10.97 -16.74 17.97
CA ALA A 31 11.92 -17.33 17.03
C ALA A 31 11.44 -18.68 16.50
N GLY A 32 10.74 -19.48 17.34
CA GLY A 32 10.20 -20.77 16.93
C GLY A 32 9.10 -20.63 15.88
N VAL A 33 8.13 -19.72 16.09
CA VAL A 33 7.09 -19.43 15.10
C VAL A 33 7.69 -18.85 13.82
N ALA A 34 8.63 -17.91 13.94
CA ALA A 34 9.31 -17.36 12.77
C ALA A 34 10.10 -18.45 12.00
N ALA A 35 10.76 -19.37 12.70
CA ALA A 35 11.45 -20.50 12.05
C ALA A 35 10.49 -21.47 11.38
N LEU A 36 9.32 -21.75 11.97
CA LEU A 36 8.28 -22.55 11.32
C LEU A 36 7.79 -21.91 10.02
N ILE A 37 7.53 -20.62 10.02
CA ILE A 37 7.12 -19.88 8.82
C ILE A 37 8.26 -19.89 7.77
N ALA A 38 9.51 -19.74 8.21
CA ALA A 38 10.66 -19.75 7.33
C ALA A 38 10.85 -21.10 6.61
N LEU A 39 10.60 -22.21 7.32
CA LEU A 39 10.74 -23.56 6.79
C LEU A 39 9.51 -24.01 5.98
N PHE A 40 8.32 -23.53 6.37
CA PHE A 40 7.04 -23.93 5.78
C PHE A 40 6.20 -22.68 5.43
N PRO A 41 6.62 -21.86 4.47
CA PRO A 41 5.92 -20.62 4.13
C PRO A 41 4.48 -20.88 3.67
N ASP A 42 4.19 -22.01 3.07
CA ASP A 42 2.85 -22.40 2.59
C ASP A 42 1.81 -22.52 3.72
N MET A 43 2.25 -22.62 4.98
CA MET A 43 1.34 -22.57 6.13
C MET A 43 0.62 -21.22 6.28
N MET A 44 1.15 -20.16 5.69
CA MET A 44 0.53 -18.82 5.71
C MET A 44 -0.67 -18.70 4.79
N GLY A 45 -0.93 -19.73 3.96
CA GLY A 45 -2.06 -19.78 3.03
C GLY A 45 -1.66 -19.58 1.57
N PRO A 46 -2.62 -19.46 0.66
CA PRO A 46 -2.34 -19.29 -0.76
C PRO A 46 -1.74 -17.92 -1.03
N PHE A 47 -0.60 -17.90 -1.74
CA PHE A 47 0.09 -16.66 -2.12
C PHE A 47 -0.48 -15.96 -3.35
N VAL A 48 -1.52 -16.53 -3.96
CA VAL A 48 -2.25 -15.98 -5.10
C VAL A 48 -3.73 -15.90 -4.75
N SER A 49 -4.30 -14.71 -4.83
CA SER A 49 -5.71 -14.47 -4.57
C SER A 49 -6.59 -14.97 -5.73
N GLU A 50 -7.87 -15.20 -5.45
CA GLU A 50 -8.84 -15.60 -6.48
C GLU A 50 -9.05 -14.50 -7.54
N GLN A 51 -8.96 -13.24 -7.12
CA GLN A 51 -9.04 -12.09 -8.04
C GLN A 51 -7.85 -12.06 -9.02
N GLU A 52 -6.65 -12.35 -8.56
CA GLU A 52 -5.46 -12.44 -9.42
C GLU A 52 -5.57 -13.60 -10.41
N ARG A 53 -6.13 -14.75 -9.99
CA ARG A 53 -6.39 -15.88 -10.89
C ARG A 53 -7.38 -15.50 -11.98
N GLN A 54 -8.46 -14.81 -11.62
CA GLN A 54 -9.45 -14.33 -12.57
C GLN A 54 -8.87 -13.26 -13.51
N MET A 55 -8.08 -12.33 -12.98
CA MET A 55 -7.42 -11.28 -13.77
C MET A 55 -6.49 -11.90 -14.81
N VAL A 56 -5.59 -12.80 -14.41
CA VAL A 56 -4.67 -13.46 -15.33
C VAL A 56 -5.42 -14.32 -16.35
N GLY A 57 -6.50 -15.01 -15.92
CA GLY A 57 -7.35 -15.81 -16.81
C GLY A 57 -8.16 -15.00 -17.82
N SER A 58 -8.40 -13.70 -17.58
CA SER A 58 -9.15 -12.82 -18.47
C SER A 58 -8.30 -12.12 -19.52
N ILE A 59 -6.97 -12.25 -19.49
CA ILE A 59 -6.06 -11.63 -20.46
C ILE A 59 -6.27 -12.26 -21.85
N GLN A 60 -6.75 -11.47 -22.81
CA GLN A 60 -6.97 -11.94 -24.18
C GLN A 60 -5.65 -12.41 -24.84
N GLY A 61 -5.71 -13.58 -25.47
CA GLY A 61 -4.55 -14.16 -26.19
C GLY A 61 -3.56 -14.91 -25.30
N MET A 62 -3.77 -15.01 -23.99
CA MET A 62 -2.94 -15.82 -23.11
C MET A 62 -3.43 -17.27 -23.09
N ASP A 63 -2.55 -18.22 -23.40
CA ASP A 63 -2.86 -19.65 -23.27
C ASP A 63 -2.89 -20.07 -21.79
N GLY A 64 -3.67 -21.10 -21.47
CA GLY A 64 -3.84 -21.58 -20.11
C GLY A 64 -2.54 -22.11 -19.47
N GLY A 65 -1.56 -22.53 -20.27
CA GLY A 65 -0.25 -22.94 -19.80
C GLY A 65 0.56 -21.77 -19.28
N THR A 66 0.63 -20.69 -20.06
CA THR A 66 1.33 -19.44 -19.67
C THR A 66 0.70 -18.81 -18.45
N ALA A 67 -0.64 -18.76 -18.37
CA ALA A 67 -1.36 -18.25 -17.20
C ALA A 67 -0.99 -19.02 -15.92
N ARG A 68 -0.97 -20.34 -15.97
CA ARG A 68 -0.57 -21.18 -14.83
C ARG A 68 0.89 -20.95 -14.43
N THR A 69 1.78 -20.81 -15.38
CA THR A 69 3.21 -20.56 -15.13
C THR A 69 3.41 -19.20 -14.44
N ILE A 70 2.72 -18.16 -14.89
CA ILE A 70 2.78 -16.84 -14.26
C ILE A 70 2.28 -16.90 -12.80
N LEU A 71 1.13 -17.54 -12.57
CA LEU A 71 0.58 -17.66 -11.22
C LEU A 71 1.47 -18.50 -10.30
N ALA A 72 2.08 -19.57 -10.81
CA ALA A 72 3.05 -20.36 -10.06
C ALA A 72 4.29 -19.54 -9.70
N ASN A 73 4.89 -18.84 -10.66
CA ASN A 73 6.03 -17.97 -10.40
C ASN A 73 5.73 -16.87 -9.37
N ILE A 74 4.56 -16.25 -9.43
CA ILE A 74 4.13 -15.26 -8.43
C ILE A 74 4.02 -15.92 -7.05
N SER A 75 3.42 -17.09 -6.96
CA SER A 75 3.30 -17.84 -5.71
C SER A 75 4.67 -18.18 -5.13
N ASP A 76 5.57 -18.72 -5.93
CA ASP A 76 6.92 -19.12 -5.51
C ASP A 76 7.76 -17.92 -5.07
N MET A 77 7.69 -16.82 -5.81
CA MET A 77 8.38 -15.58 -5.42
C MET A 77 7.86 -15.04 -4.08
N ARG A 78 6.55 -15.02 -3.86
CA ARG A 78 5.97 -14.55 -2.60
C ARG A 78 6.30 -15.49 -1.43
N ALA A 79 6.27 -16.80 -1.65
CA ALA A 79 6.70 -17.78 -0.66
C ALA A 79 8.17 -17.60 -0.28
N ALA A 80 9.04 -17.40 -1.27
CA ALA A 80 10.47 -17.14 -1.04
C ALA A 80 10.70 -15.82 -0.28
N MET A 81 9.93 -14.77 -0.56
CA MET A 81 10.00 -13.51 0.19
C MET A 81 9.59 -13.70 1.66
N VAL A 82 8.50 -14.39 1.93
CA VAL A 82 8.03 -14.70 3.30
C VAL A 82 9.07 -15.53 4.04
N SER A 83 9.62 -16.57 3.41
CA SER A 83 10.67 -17.39 4.01
C SER A 83 11.92 -16.56 4.34
N SER A 84 12.37 -15.72 3.43
CA SER A 84 13.54 -14.84 3.63
C SER A 84 13.34 -13.86 4.77
N ASP A 85 12.17 -13.21 4.85
CA ASP A 85 11.84 -12.27 5.92
C ASP A 85 11.69 -12.98 7.28
N ALA A 86 11.17 -14.19 7.28
CA ALA A 86 11.07 -14.99 8.48
C ALA A 86 12.46 -15.41 8.98
N TRP A 87 13.38 -15.84 8.12
CA TRP A 87 14.79 -16.12 8.50
C TRP A 87 15.48 -14.89 9.05
N ARG A 88 15.29 -13.72 8.41
CA ARG A 88 15.82 -12.46 8.95
C ARG A 88 15.32 -12.20 10.37
N SER A 89 14.03 -12.40 10.62
CA SER A 89 13.43 -12.24 11.94
C SER A 89 14.03 -13.20 12.96
N VAL A 90 14.23 -14.47 12.60
CA VAL A 90 14.91 -15.46 13.47
C VAL A 90 16.30 -14.98 13.86
N ILE A 91 17.10 -14.52 12.90
CA ILE A 91 18.46 -14.06 13.15
C ILE A 91 18.47 -12.85 14.10
N ILE A 92 17.62 -11.87 13.86
CA ILE A 92 17.52 -10.66 14.70
C ILE A 92 17.10 -11.01 16.12
N ILE A 93 16.10 -11.88 16.29
CA ILE A 93 15.63 -12.34 17.62
C ILE A 93 16.76 -13.08 18.35
N LEU A 94 17.48 -13.97 17.65
CA LEU A 94 18.60 -14.70 18.26
C LEU A 94 19.74 -13.78 18.68
N ILE A 95 20.10 -12.79 17.86
CA ILE A 95 21.12 -11.78 18.22
C ILE A 95 20.67 -10.97 19.43
N GLY A 96 19.42 -10.48 19.43
CA GLY A 96 18.86 -9.73 20.56
C GLY A 96 18.85 -10.55 21.85
N PHE A 97 18.46 -11.83 21.76
CA PHE A 97 18.52 -12.74 22.91
C PHE A 97 19.95 -13.00 23.37
N ALA A 98 20.89 -13.19 22.43
CA ALA A 98 22.30 -13.38 22.77
C ALA A 98 22.91 -12.17 23.50
N LEU A 99 22.56 -10.94 23.13
CA LEU A 99 22.98 -9.72 23.82
C LEU A 99 22.45 -9.66 25.27
N LEU A 100 21.16 -9.96 25.46
CA LEU A 100 20.56 -10.05 26.80
C LEU A 100 21.19 -11.16 27.63
N PHE A 101 21.50 -12.29 27.02
CA PHE A 101 22.16 -13.41 27.69
C PHE A 101 23.62 -13.08 28.09
N ALA A 102 24.37 -12.41 27.21
CA ALA A 102 25.71 -11.92 27.50
C ALA A 102 25.72 -10.91 28.65
N TYR A 103 24.73 -10.03 28.72
CA TYR A 103 24.52 -9.11 29.83
C TYR A 103 24.26 -9.86 31.14
N LYS A 104 23.35 -10.85 31.12
CA LYS A 104 23.10 -11.72 32.29
C LYS A 104 24.37 -12.40 32.81
N LEU A 105 25.22 -12.87 31.90
CA LEU A 105 26.52 -13.50 32.26
C LEU A 105 27.56 -12.48 32.72
N LYS A 106 27.22 -11.19 32.85
CA LYS A 106 28.12 -10.09 33.22
C LYS A 106 29.33 -9.93 32.26
N LYS A 107 29.22 -10.48 31.05
CA LYS A 107 30.26 -10.34 30.00
C LYS A 107 30.09 -9.05 29.20
N LEU A 108 28.91 -8.41 29.27
CA LEU A 108 28.59 -7.18 28.55
C LEU A 108 28.06 -6.14 29.53
N ARG A 109 28.52 -4.90 29.42
CA ARG A 109 28.01 -3.78 30.22
C ARG A 109 26.64 -3.33 29.64
N ALA A 110 25.79 -2.75 30.51
CA ALA A 110 24.46 -2.25 30.12
C ALA A 110 24.51 -1.27 28.93
N ASP A 111 25.48 -0.33 28.99
CA ASP A 111 25.62 0.69 27.95
C ASP A 111 25.86 0.09 26.56
N TYR A 112 26.76 -0.89 26.48
CA TYR A 112 27.06 -1.58 25.21
C TYR A 112 25.93 -2.48 24.77
N MET A 113 25.21 -3.12 25.69
CA MET A 113 24.03 -3.92 25.37
C MET A 113 22.95 -3.05 24.76
N ILE A 114 22.64 -1.90 25.37
CA ILE A 114 21.65 -0.96 24.90
C ILE A 114 22.04 -0.43 23.51
N ALA A 115 23.29 0.00 23.34
CA ALA A 115 23.81 0.50 22.07
C ALA A 115 23.73 -0.57 20.96
N ALA A 116 24.11 -1.83 21.28
CA ALA A 116 24.01 -2.92 20.30
C ALA A 116 22.57 -3.25 19.91
N LEU A 117 21.64 -3.26 20.87
CA LEU A 117 20.20 -3.44 20.56
C LEU A 117 19.67 -2.30 19.71
N LEU A 118 20.06 -1.06 19.99
CA LEU A 118 19.66 0.10 19.21
C LEU A 118 20.18 0.00 17.77
N VAL A 119 21.45 -0.34 17.60
CA VAL A 119 22.04 -0.55 16.26
C VAL A 119 21.33 -1.68 15.53
N LEU A 120 21.02 -2.79 16.20
CA LEU A 120 20.29 -3.92 15.62
C LEU A 120 18.91 -3.47 15.10
N CYS A 121 18.16 -2.70 15.90
CA CYS A 121 16.87 -2.15 15.48
C CYS A 121 17.02 -1.16 14.31
N LEU A 122 18.02 -0.29 14.33
CA LEU A 122 18.25 0.67 13.25
C LEU A 122 18.60 -0.04 11.94
N VAL A 123 19.45 -1.07 11.98
CA VAL A 123 19.80 -1.85 10.79
C VAL A 123 18.58 -2.57 10.22
N ASP A 124 17.75 -3.17 11.08
CA ASP A 124 16.53 -3.85 10.65
C ASP A 124 15.55 -2.87 9.98
N MET A 125 15.26 -1.77 10.65
CA MET A 125 14.37 -0.73 10.10
C MET A 125 14.90 -0.15 8.78
N TRP A 126 16.20 0.17 8.72
CA TRP A 126 16.83 0.69 7.52
C TRP A 126 16.68 -0.24 6.31
N GLN A 127 16.88 -1.55 6.51
CA GLN A 127 16.71 -2.53 5.44
C GLN A 127 15.26 -2.63 4.95
N VAL A 128 14.28 -2.51 5.86
CA VAL A 128 12.86 -2.50 5.48
C VAL A 128 12.51 -1.21 4.75
N ASP A 129 12.93 -0.07 5.30
CA ASP A 129 12.61 1.24 4.72
C ASP A 129 13.16 1.39 3.30
N LYS A 130 14.37 0.88 3.05
CA LYS A 130 14.99 0.90 1.70
C LYS A 130 14.23 0.07 0.65
N ARG A 131 13.38 -0.88 1.04
CA ARG A 131 12.50 -1.58 0.09
C ARG A 131 11.38 -0.68 -0.45
N TYR A 132 10.89 0.22 0.41
CA TYR A 132 9.75 1.10 0.11
C TYR A 132 10.18 2.51 -0.29
N LEU A 133 11.33 2.97 0.19
CA LEU A 133 11.88 4.27 -0.11
C LEU A 133 13.35 4.12 -0.51
N ASN A 134 13.57 3.79 -1.77
CA ASN A 134 14.90 3.66 -2.37
C ASN A 134 15.26 4.90 -3.19
N ASP A 135 16.52 4.95 -3.65
CA ASP A 135 17.04 6.13 -4.36
C ASP A 135 16.37 6.36 -5.72
N GLU A 136 15.77 5.31 -6.33
CA GLU A 136 15.04 5.39 -7.59
C GLU A 136 13.70 6.14 -7.46
N MET A 137 13.17 6.26 -6.24
CA MET A 137 11.93 7.01 -5.97
C MET A 137 12.16 8.51 -5.80
N PHE A 138 13.41 8.95 -5.71
CA PHE A 138 13.74 10.37 -5.62
C PHE A 138 13.95 10.95 -7.00
N VAL A 139 13.15 11.95 -7.34
CA VAL A 139 13.32 12.73 -8.55
C VAL A 139 14.12 14.01 -8.26
N PRO A 140 14.88 14.52 -9.22
CA PRO A 140 15.56 15.81 -9.08
C PRO A 140 14.57 16.92 -8.72
N LYS A 141 15.05 17.90 -7.93
CA LYS A 141 14.20 19.03 -7.53
C LYS A 141 13.63 19.79 -8.74
N SER A 142 14.39 19.87 -9.83
CA SER A 142 13.93 20.48 -11.08
C SER A 142 12.70 19.82 -11.69
N GLU A 143 12.59 18.49 -11.57
CA GLU A 143 11.42 17.75 -12.05
C GLU A 143 10.23 17.89 -11.10
N ARG A 144 10.50 17.82 -9.80
CA ARG A 144 9.46 17.98 -8.78
C ARG A 144 8.81 19.36 -8.82
N ASP A 145 9.62 20.40 -9.03
CA ASP A 145 9.16 21.79 -9.01
C ASP A 145 8.61 22.23 -10.38
N MET A 146 8.57 21.33 -11.39
CA MET A 146 7.89 21.63 -12.65
C MET A 146 6.39 21.76 -12.40
N PRO A 147 5.77 22.87 -12.83
CA PRO A 147 4.33 23.00 -12.78
C PRO A 147 3.71 21.94 -13.70
N GLN A 148 2.60 21.34 -13.24
CA GLN A 148 1.81 20.46 -14.09
C GLN A 148 1.43 21.21 -15.38
N GLN A 149 1.66 20.58 -16.53
CA GLN A 149 1.32 21.17 -17.81
C GLN A 149 -0.13 20.83 -18.16
N PRO A 150 -0.94 21.81 -18.54
CA PRO A 150 -2.31 21.56 -18.94
C PRO A 150 -2.33 20.77 -20.27
N THR A 151 -3.20 19.79 -20.34
CA THR A 151 -3.47 19.05 -21.59
C THR A 151 -4.18 19.95 -22.61
N ALA A 152 -4.26 19.50 -23.86
CA ALA A 152 -5.04 20.20 -24.89
C ALA A 152 -6.52 20.38 -24.47
N THR A 153 -7.07 19.39 -23.78
CA THR A 153 -8.45 19.42 -23.24
C THR A 153 -8.58 20.48 -22.13
N ASP A 154 -7.61 20.55 -21.22
CA ASP A 154 -7.62 21.56 -20.15
C ASP A 154 -7.55 22.98 -20.71
N ILE A 155 -6.73 23.18 -21.76
CA ILE A 155 -6.63 24.49 -22.45
C ILE A 155 -7.96 24.86 -23.07
N GLU A 156 -8.68 23.91 -23.68
CA GLU A 156 -9.97 24.17 -24.31
C GLU A 156 -11.05 24.49 -23.26
N ILE A 157 -11.15 23.71 -22.20
CA ILE A 157 -12.07 23.93 -21.08
C ILE A 157 -11.81 25.30 -20.41
N ASN A 158 -10.55 25.69 -20.24
CA ASN A 158 -10.17 26.97 -19.62
C ASN A 158 -10.55 28.21 -20.44
N LYS A 159 -10.98 28.06 -21.70
CA LYS A 159 -11.56 29.16 -22.48
C LYS A 159 -12.95 29.53 -21.96
N ASP A 160 -13.65 28.62 -21.31
CA ASP A 160 -14.91 28.93 -20.65
C ASP A 160 -14.66 29.74 -19.38
N LYS A 161 -15.14 30.96 -19.36
CA LYS A 161 -14.98 31.88 -18.24
C LYS A 161 -16.15 31.85 -17.25
N SER A 162 -17.12 30.96 -17.45
CA SER A 162 -18.19 30.77 -16.46
C SER A 162 -17.64 30.20 -15.15
N LEU A 163 -18.19 30.67 -14.02
CA LEU A 163 -17.70 30.26 -12.68
C LEU A 163 -18.40 29.00 -12.16
N ASP A 164 -19.46 28.59 -12.81
CA ASP A 164 -20.46 27.69 -12.22
C ASP A 164 -20.42 26.27 -12.80
N TYR A 165 -19.37 25.90 -13.54
CA TYR A 165 -19.25 24.53 -14.06
C TYR A 165 -18.28 23.68 -13.26
N ARG A 166 -18.46 22.37 -13.36
CA ARG A 166 -17.54 21.35 -12.87
C ARG A 166 -17.17 20.36 -13.97
N VAL A 167 -16.04 19.68 -13.74
CA VAL A 167 -15.47 18.71 -14.68
C VAL A 167 -15.48 17.31 -14.03
N LEU A 168 -15.88 16.31 -14.78
CA LEU A 168 -15.77 14.90 -14.44
C LEU A 168 -14.83 14.22 -15.42
N ASN A 169 -13.69 13.77 -14.98
CA ASN A 169 -12.72 13.08 -15.84
C ASN A 169 -12.99 11.57 -15.84
N PHE A 170 -13.35 11.01 -16.99
CA PHE A 170 -13.53 9.57 -17.20
C PHE A 170 -12.23 8.84 -17.59
N ALA A 171 -11.21 9.58 -18.06
CA ALA A 171 -9.97 8.97 -18.53
C ALA A 171 -9.06 8.48 -17.40
N SER A 172 -9.31 8.95 -16.19
CA SER A 172 -8.55 8.59 -14.99
C SER A 172 -9.44 7.95 -13.92
N ASN A 173 -8.82 7.51 -12.82
CA ASN A 173 -9.60 7.08 -11.65
C ASN A 173 -10.17 8.32 -10.94
N THR A 174 -11.37 8.73 -11.36
CA THR A 174 -12.07 9.98 -10.99
C THR A 174 -11.96 10.36 -9.50
N PHE A 175 -12.02 9.39 -8.59
CA PHE A 175 -12.04 9.64 -7.15
C PHE A 175 -10.70 9.35 -6.46
N ASN A 176 -9.66 9.02 -7.22
CA ASN A 176 -8.32 8.70 -6.71
C ASN A 176 -7.19 9.39 -7.51
N GLU A 177 -7.48 10.57 -8.07
CA GLU A 177 -6.53 11.41 -8.80
C GLU A 177 -6.63 12.86 -8.33
N ASN A 178 -5.68 13.69 -8.69
CA ASN A 178 -5.64 15.12 -8.33
C ASN A 178 -5.33 16.05 -9.51
N GLU A 179 -5.07 15.51 -10.68
CA GLU A 179 -4.69 16.28 -11.88
C GLU A 179 -5.84 17.15 -12.36
N THR A 180 -7.06 16.58 -12.45
CA THR A 180 -8.25 17.34 -12.86
C THR A 180 -8.53 18.51 -11.91
N SER A 181 -8.38 18.29 -10.60
CA SER A 181 -8.62 19.33 -9.60
C SER A 181 -7.55 20.41 -9.57
N TYR A 182 -6.39 20.17 -10.18
CA TYR A 182 -5.34 21.18 -10.32
C TYR A 182 -5.74 22.30 -11.28
N PHE A 183 -6.43 21.96 -12.39
CA PHE A 183 -6.82 22.92 -13.43
C PHE A 183 -8.28 23.33 -13.35
N HIS A 184 -9.15 22.51 -12.79
CA HIS A 184 -10.62 22.67 -12.86
C HIS A 184 -11.31 22.36 -11.52
N LYS A 185 -12.55 22.82 -11.39
CA LYS A 185 -13.44 22.40 -10.30
C LYS A 185 -13.90 20.97 -10.57
N SER A 186 -13.23 19.99 -10.01
CA SER A 186 -13.54 18.57 -10.22
C SER A 186 -14.71 18.10 -9.35
N ILE A 187 -15.51 17.17 -9.90
CA ILE A 187 -16.46 16.34 -9.13
C ILE A 187 -15.72 15.27 -8.34
N GLY A 188 -14.56 14.81 -8.85
CA GLY A 188 -13.73 13.77 -8.27
C GLY A 188 -12.63 14.29 -7.36
N GLY A 189 -11.52 13.58 -7.41
CA GLY A 189 -10.32 13.88 -6.67
C GLY A 189 -10.13 13.00 -5.43
N TYR A 190 -8.86 12.77 -5.10
CA TYR A 190 -8.49 12.06 -3.88
C TYR A 190 -8.50 13.00 -2.68
N HIS A 191 -9.24 12.65 -1.65
CA HIS A 191 -9.20 13.34 -0.35
C HIS A 191 -9.37 12.32 0.79
N PRO A 192 -8.39 12.18 1.69
CA PRO A 192 -8.44 11.19 2.78
C PRO A 192 -9.55 11.49 3.80
N ALA A 193 -9.93 12.76 3.96
CA ALA A 193 -11.02 13.20 4.84
C ALA A 193 -12.31 13.50 4.07
N LYS A 194 -12.64 12.69 3.05
CA LYS A 194 -13.87 12.83 2.28
C LYS A 194 -15.09 12.73 3.19
N LEU A 195 -16.05 13.65 3.03
CA LEU A 195 -17.29 13.63 3.79
C LEU A 195 -18.07 12.35 3.49
N ARG A 196 -18.53 11.67 4.54
CA ARG A 196 -19.31 10.42 4.40
C ARG A 196 -20.53 10.59 3.51
N ARG A 197 -21.24 11.70 3.64
CA ARG A 197 -22.41 12.01 2.78
C ARG A 197 -22.03 12.08 1.30
N TYR A 198 -20.84 12.58 0.99
CA TYR A 198 -20.36 12.64 -0.39
C TYR A 198 -19.98 11.24 -0.88
N GLN A 199 -19.38 10.41 -0.05
CA GLN A 199 -19.11 9.01 -0.39
C GLN A 199 -20.41 8.24 -0.64
N GLU A 200 -21.41 8.40 0.22
CA GLU A 200 -22.74 7.79 0.03
C GLU A 200 -23.40 8.24 -1.29
N MET A 201 -23.23 9.49 -1.69
CA MET A 201 -23.71 10.00 -2.97
C MET A 201 -22.94 9.41 -4.16
N ILE A 202 -21.61 9.25 -4.02
CA ILE A 202 -20.80 8.55 -5.03
C ILE A 202 -21.31 7.13 -5.23
N ASP A 203 -21.45 6.37 -4.15
CA ASP A 203 -21.78 4.94 -4.21
C ASP A 203 -23.22 4.72 -4.72
N ALA A 204 -24.18 5.51 -4.24
CA ALA A 204 -25.58 5.32 -4.55
C ALA A 204 -26.03 5.90 -5.89
N TYR A 205 -25.37 6.96 -6.37
CA TYR A 205 -25.85 7.72 -7.52
C TYR A 205 -24.78 7.97 -8.58
N ILE A 206 -23.63 8.58 -8.22
CA ILE A 206 -22.65 9.03 -9.22
C ILE A 206 -22.00 7.82 -9.92
N ALA A 207 -21.54 6.81 -9.17
CA ALA A 207 -20.92 5.63 -9.76
C ALA A 207 -21.87 4.82 -10.66
N PRO A 208 -23.15 4.58 -10.28
CA PRO A 208 -24.13 4.00 -11.19
C PRO A 208 -24.41 4.84 -12.45
N GLU A 209 -24.42 6.17 -12.35
CA GLU A 209 -24.56 7.04 -13.54
C GLU A 209 -23.35 6.92 -14.44
N MET A 210 -22.14 6.97 -13.90
CA MET A 210 -20.90 6.78 -14.64
C MET A 210 -20.89 5.42 -15.36
N GLN A 211 -21.29 4.36 -14.68
CA GLN A 211 -21.34 3.01 -15.28
C GLN A 211 -22.34 2.93 -16.44
N LYS A 212 -23.54 3.50 -16.29
CA LYS A 212 -24.54 3.59 -17.37
C LYS A 212 -24.01 4.38 -18.55
N ALA A 213 -23.33 5.50 -18.30
CA ALA A 213 -22.72 6.32 -19.33
C ALA A 213 -21.64 5.56 -20.10
N MET A 214 -20.75 4.87 -19.40
CA MET A 214 -19.72 4.04 -20.04
C MET A 214 -20.33 2.95 -20.93
N GLN A 215 -21.40 2.29 -20.48
CA GLN A 215 -22.13 1.30 -21.27
C GLN A 215 -22.78 1.93 -22.51
N ALA A 216 -23.42 3.11 -22.37
CA ALA A 216 -24.03 3.81 -23.48
C ALA A 216 -23.01 4.30 -24.52
N ILE A 217 -21.84 4.78 -24.07
CA ILE A 217 -20.71 5.17 -24.92
C ILE A 217 -20.18 3.95 -25.68
N ALA A 218 -19.98 2.83 -24.99
CA ALA A 218 -19.50 1.59 -25.59
C ALA A 218 -20.50 1.07 -26.65
N ALA A 219 -21.80 1.12 -26.37
CA ALA A 219 -22.83 0.72 -27.30
C ALA A 219 -22.92 1.61 -28.60
N LYS A 220 -22.36 2.82 -28.54
CA LYS A 220 -22.23 3.76 -29.66
C LYS A 220 -20.83 3.77 -30.29
N GLY A 221 -20.06 2.71 -30.09
CA GLY A 221 -18.71 2.58 -30.65
C GLY A 221 -17.70 3.57 -30.12
N GLY A 222 -17.90 4.03 -28.88
CA GLY A 222 -17.00 5.00 -28.22
C GLY A 222 -17.30 6.47 -28.55
N ASN A 223 -18.34 6.76 -29.32
CA ASN A 223 -18.67 8.13 -29.69
C ASN A 223 -19.59 8.80 -28.66
N MET A 224 -18.99 9.63 -27.83
CA MET A 224 -19.68 10.35 -26.77
C MET A 224 -20.70 11.39 -27.27
N GLN A 225 -20.50 11.97 -28.46
CA GLN A 225 -21.39 12.98 -29.06
C GLN A 225 -22.76 12.41 -29.45
N GLN A 226 -22.88 11.09 -29.58
CA GLN A 226 -24.11 10.40 -29.88
C GLN A 226 -24.94 9.99 -28.66
N VAL A 227 -24.49 10.37 -27.49
CA VAL A 227 -25.10 10.00 -26.20
C VAL A 227 -25.86 11.21 -25.63
N ASP A 228 -27.12 11.01 -25.27
CA ASP A 228 -27.94 12.07 -24.63
C ASP A 228 -27.55 12.22 -23.16
N GLY A 229 -26.58 13.08 -22.91
CA GLY A 229 -26.04 13.33 -21.57
C GLY A 229 -27.07 13.86 -20.56
N VAL A 230 -28.10 14.58 -21.03
CA VAL A 230 -29.15 15.13 -20.13
C VAL A 230 -29.93 14.01 -19.45
N LYS A 231 -30.23 12.93 -20.19
CA LYS A 231 -30.97 11.78 -19.65
C LYS A 231 -30.10 10.82 -18.86
N LEU A 232 -28.79 10.77 -19.14
CA LEU A 232 -27.86 9.84 -18.49
C LEU A 232 -27.32 10.34 -17.17
N PHE A 233 -27.25 11.64 -16.96
CA PHE A 233 -26.54 12.27 -15.86
C PHE A 233 -27.41 13.15 -14.97
N PRO A 234 -28.56 12.69 -14.43
CA PRO A 234 -29.42 13.55 -13.63
C PRO A 234 -28.71 14.10 -12.37
N VAL A 235 -27.93 13.30 -11.64
CA VAL A 235 -27.23 13.75 -10.44
C VAL A 235 -26.00 14.58 -10.77
N LEU A 236 -25.26 14.21 -11.80
CA LEU A 236 -24.12 15.00 -12.26
C LEU A 236 -24.56 16.37 -12.79
N ASN A 237 -25.72 16.44 -13.47
CA ASN A 237 -26.33 17.71 -13.88
C ASN A 237 -26.73 18.57 -12.67
N MET A 238 -27.27 17.96 -11.61
CA MET A 238 -27.55 18.68 -10.34
C MET A 238 -26.28 19.23 -9.70
N LEU A 239 -25.15 18.56 -9.87
CA LEU A 239 -23.84 19.01 -9.43
C LEU A 239 -23.20 20.03 -10.37
N ASN A 240 -23.89 20.44 -11.38
CA ASN A 240 -23.43 21.39 -12.41
C ASN A 240 -22.19 20.92 -13.18
N THR A 241 -22.15 19.63 -13.50
CA THR A 241 -21.10 19.05 -14.36
C THR A 241 -21.38 19.43 -15.81
N LYS A 242 -20.45 20.13 -16.43
CA LYS A 242 -20.58 20.60 -17.82
C LYS A 242 -19.65 19.85 -18.76
N TYR A 243 -18.49 19.44 -18.29
CA TYR A 243 -17.46 18.76 -19.08
C TYR A 243 -17.22 17.34 -18.54
N PHE A 244 -17.07 16.42 -19.49
CA PHE A 244 -16.87 14.99 -19.25
C PHE A 244 -15.67 14.48 -20.03
#